data_a20a6c0044581467570376610e5c86c6
#
_entry.id   a20a6c0044581467570376610e5c86c6
#
_cell.length_a   1.000
_cell.length_b   1.000
_cell.length_c   1.000
_cell.angle_alpha   90.00
_cell.angle_beta   90.00
_cell.angle_gamma   90.00
#
_symmetry.space_group_name_H-M   'P 1'
#
loop_
_entity.id
_entity.type
_entity.pdbx_description
1 polymer ?
#
loop_
_entity_poly.entity_id
_entity_poly.type
_entity_poly.pdbx_seq_one_letter_code
_entity_poly.pdbx_strand_id
1 'polypeptide(L)'
;MTTSRRDFLKFVVAGSMSAGCPLPHSLRPVPDEPSAQIDGDHFAICHEVRDGTVFEKPPVSKRYDVIVIGGGVSGMAAAHFLRDHNFLLLEKEPHFGGNAYREEYQDQGYATGSAFDEKDTESYQLAKELGMTLLPIDCWDPSIIRGEFVEDTWHSGLDHLPYPISVRSAFKKFRTTLLEMDPEKDAAHLDSFPISDILKSYPPELTQWWDAYGPSNWGAKTQDTAALCVVEDLHFNGGEEPDVRVTLPGGNGALAGALAKSLAAMHGERMLGDATIVSVDPQKTEVNVTYFHEREAHTVAAKAVIMATPKFITARLVAGLPDEQSSAMRAFRYCPYPVVNMIFDKPVYNKAYDTWCPGNAFTDFIVADWVLQKNDKAYKQKNNILTFYAPLSERERPLLLQDESCQTIAENILRDFRKLQPAFRDAEPIEVHFYRRGHPMYLPVPGNFTKRIPTASRPMDRIFFANTDSIGPVSDISAAVVSGRRGAEWSIRRMGNSSASAERLASAVGIRV
;
A
#
# COMPACT_ATOMS: atom_id res chain seq x y z
N MET A 1 -10.33 -35.47 -34.27
CA MET A 1 -10.26 -34.12 -34.85
C MET A 1 -10.62 -33.17 -33.75
N THR A 2 -9.59 -32.58 -33.12
CA THR A 2 -9.76 -31.64 -32.02
C THR A 2 -9.71 -30.24 -32.59
N THR A 3 -10.86 -29.59 -32.67
CA THR A 3 -10.99 -28.18 -33.08
C THR A 3 -10.40 -27.28 -31.98
N SER A 4 -9.46 -26.40 -32.35
CA SER A 4 -8.82 -25.48 -31.42
C SER A 4 -9.79 -24.37 -30.97
N ARG A 5 -9.59 -23.83 -29.74
CA ARG A 5 -10.36 -22.69 -29.22
C ARG A 5 -10.34 -21.45 -30.14
N ARG A 6 -9.35 -21.32 -30.99
CA ARG A 6 -9.22 -20.24 -31.97
C ARG A 6 -10.23 -20.33 -33.12
N ASP A 7 -10.67 -21.54 -33.47
CA ASP A 7 -11.62 -21.75 -34.58
C ASP A 7 -13.07 -21.56 -34.13
N PHE A 8 -13.35 -21.74 -32.81
CA PHE A 8 -14.66 -21.49 -32.23
C PHE A 8 -15.00 -19.98 -32.21
N LEU A 9 -14.05 -19.12 -31.94
CA LEU A 9 -14.23 -17.66 -31.93
C LEU A 9 -14.46 -17.08 -33.33
N LYS A 10 -13.92 -17.68 -34.39
CA LYS A 10 -14.17 -17.26 -35.77
C LYS A 10 -15.59 -17.58 -36.26
N PHE A 11 -16.22 -18.57 -35.69
CA PHE A 11 -17.61 -18.96 -36.06
C PHE A 11 -18.69 -18.07 -35.46
N VAL A 12 -18.43 -17.41 -34.35
CA VAL A 12 -19.40 -16.51 -33.66
C VAL A 12 -19.48 -15.14 -34.35
N VAL A 13 -18.43 -14.70 -35.06
CA VAL A 13 -18.37 -13.39 -35.74
C VAL A 13 -18.99 -13.42 -37.15
N ALA A 14 -19.19 -14.62 -37.76
CA ALA A 14 -19.67 -14.74 -39.13
C ALA A 14 -21.21 -14.92 -39.26
N GLY A 15 -21.95 -14.93 -38.15
CA GLY A 15 -23.39 -15.33 -38.11
C GLY A 15 -24.42 -14.20 -38.03
N SER A 16 -24.04 -12.91 -38.08
CA SER A 16 -24.99 -11.81 -37.88
C SER A 16 -24.93 -10.70 -38.92
N MET A 17 -24.94 -11.04 -40.20
CA MET A 17 -25.20 -10.07 -41.26
C MET A 17 -26.32 -10.54 -42.16
N SER A 18 -27.57 -10.29 -41.75
CA SER A 18 -28.72 -10.07 -42.66
C SER A 18 -29.97 -9.72 -41.87
N ALA A 19 -30.25 -8.48 -41.62
CA ALA A 19 -31.58 -7.86 -41.58
C ALA A 19 -31.37 -6.34 -41.45
N GLY A 20 -31.78 -5.58 -42.45
CA GLY A 20 -31.63 -4.13 -42.50
C GLY A 20 -32.47 -3.43 -41.42
N CYS A 21 -31.79 -2.79 -40.48
CA CYS A 21 -32.31 -1.69 -39.68
C CYS A 21 -31.48 -0.44 -39.99
N PRO A 22 -32.08 0.74 -40.16
CA PRO A 22 -31.35 1.95 -40.41
C PRO A 22 -30.52 2.31 -39.17
N LEU A 23 -29.22 2.49 -39.36
CA LEU A 23 -28.27 2.97 -38.33
C LEU A 23 -28.69 4.37 -37.86
N PRO A 24 -28.83 4.60 -36.56
CA PRO A 24 -28.99 5.96 -36.05
C PRO A 24 -27.69 6.75 -36.23
N HIS A 25 -27.86 8.04 -36.48
CA HIS A 25 -26.83 9.03 -36.82
C HIS A 25 -25.60 9.04 -35.88
N SER A 26 -24.45 9.14 -36.55
CA SER A 26 -23.15 9.61 -36.05
C SER A 26 -22.66 9.02 -34.73
N LEU A 27 -22.06 7.84 -34.81
CA LEU A 27 -20.90 7.53 -33.99
C LEU A 27 -19.76 8.43 -34.52
N ARG A 28 -19.50 9.56 -33.84
CA ARG A 28 -18.18 10.19 -33.92
C ARG A 28 -17.19 9.11 -33.49
N PRO A 29 -16.05 8.93 -34.17
CA PRO A 29 -14.98 8.12 -33.60
C PRO A 29 -14.73 8.68 -32.20
N VAL A 30 -14.86 7.84 -31.17
CA VAL A 30 -14.33 8.14 -29.86
C VAL A 30 -12.86 8.44 -30.10
N PRO A 31 -12.31 9.59 -29.68
CA PRO A 31 -10.87 9.81 -29.76
C PRO A 31 -10.20 8.60 -29.14
N ASP A 32 -9.15 8.08 -29.74
CA ASP A 32 -8.35 7.00 -29.15
C ASP A 32 -7.90 7.49 -27.76
N GLU A 33 -8.53 6.95 -26.71
CA GLU A 33 -8.12 7.26 -25.34
C GLU A 33 -6.67 6.83 -25.16
N PRO A 34 -5.83 7.61 -24.45
CA PRO A 34 -4.44 7.26 -24.28
C PRO A 34 -4.32 5.89 -23.61
N SER A 35 -3.57 5.00 -24.22
CA SER A 35 -3.24 3.70 -23.64
C SER A 35 -2.50 3.89 -22.32
N ALA A 36 -2.88 3.14 -21.29
CA ALA A 36 -2.19 3.20 -20.00
C ALA A 36 -0.75 2.71 -20.12
N GLN A 37 0.19 3.49 -19.61
CA GLN A 37 1.57 3.04 -19.38
C GLN A 37 1.55 2.17 -18.12
N ILE A 38 1.80 0.87 -18.28
CA ILE A 38 1.68 -0.11 -17.22
C ILE A 38 3.06 -0.39 -16.65
N ASP A 39 3.22 -0.09 -15.37
CA ASP A 39 4.44 -0.33 -14.60
C ASP A 39 4.17 -1.16 -13.34
N GLY A 40 5.22 -1.56 -12.68
CA GLY A 40 5.26 -2.21 -11.38
C GLY A 40 5.71 -3.66 -11.44
N ASP A 41 6.06 -4.12 -10.32
CA ASP A 41 6.36 -5.44 -9.77
C ASP A 41 7.17 -6.39 -10.67
N HIS A 42 8.49 -6.40 -10.51
CA HIS A 42 9.39 -7.43 -11.07
C HIS A 42 9.16 -8.77 -10.36
N PHE A 43 8.12 -9.49 -10.76
CA PHE A 43 7.64 -10.68 -10.07
C PHE A 43 8.15 -12.01 -10.63
N ALA A 44 8.80 -12.04 -11.79
CA ALA A 44 9.14 -13.31 -12.50
C ALA A 44 9.92 -14.28 -11.60
N ILE A 45 11.10 -13.89 -11.09
CA ILE A 45 11.94 -14.72 -10.21
C ILE A 45 11.21 -15.01 -8.88
N CYS A 46 10.45 -14.06 -8.36
CA CYS A 46 9.63 -14.28 -7.15
C CYS A 46 8.59 -15.38 -7.36
N HIS A 47 7.99 -15.48 -8.54
CA HIS A 47 7.06 -16.54 -8.89
C HIS A 47 7.78 -17.90 -9.09
N GLU A 48 8.98 -17.89 -9.65
CA GLU A 48 9.80 -19.12 -9.72
C GLU A 48 10.12 -19.66 -8.30
N VAL A 49 10.51 -18.78 -7.36
CA VAL A 49 10.68 -19.17 -5.94
C VAL A 49 9.38 -19.71 -5.35
N ARG A 50 8.23 -19.05 -5.64
CA ARG A 50 6.91 -19.51 -5.20
C ARG A 50 6.60 -20.91 -5.72
N ASP A 51 6.94 -21.18 -6.96
CA ASP A 51 6.61 -22.41 -7.67
C ASP A 51 7.64 -23.55 -7.40
N GLY A 52 8.64 -23.26 -6.55
CA GLY A 52 9.59 -24.26 -6.05
C GLY A 52 10.83 -24.47 -6.93
N THR A 53 11.14 -23.51 -7.81
CA THR A 53 12.41 -23.54 -8.56
C THR A 53 13.59 -23.53 -7.58
N VAL A 54 14.52 -24.45 -7.79
CA VAL A 54 15.75 -24.54 -7.00
C VAL A 54 16.84 -23.72 -7.67
N PHE A 55 17.31 -22.70 -6.97
CA PHE A 55 18.39 -21.83 -7.41
C PHE A 55 19.74 -22.35 -6.92
N GLU A 56 20.78 -22.15 -7.73
CA GLU A 56 22.16 -22.40 -7.31
C GLU A 56 22.51 -21.52 -6.10
N LYS A 57 23.29 -22.07 -5.16
CA LYS A 57 23.80 -21.37 -3.98
C LYS A 57 25.33 -21.35 -4.05
N PRO A 58 25.92 -20.36 -4.75
CA PRO A 58 27.37 -20.27 -4.85
C PRO A 58 28.02 -20.02 -3.46
N PRO A 59 29.33 -20.24 -3.33
CA PRO A 59 30.06 -19.94 -2.09
C PRO A 59 29.90 -18.47 -1.67
N VAL A 60 29.93 -18.22 -0.35
CA VAL A 60 29.86 -16.87 0.22
C VAL A 60 30.99 -16.01 -0.31
N SER A 61 30.66 -14.96 -1.04
CA SER A 61 31.60 -14.03 -1.67
C SER A 61 32.01 -12.87 -0.77
N LYS A 62 31.10 -12.37 0.10
CA LYS A 62 31.34 -11.23 0.98
C LYS A 62 30.56 -11.35 2.29
N ARG A 63 31.06 -10.68 3.33
CA ARG A 63 30.43 -10.66 4.66
C ARG A 63 30.12 -9.26 5.12
N TYR A 64 28.96 -9.10 5.76
CA TYR A 64 28.43 -7.85 6.31
C TYR A 64 28.12 -8.00 7.80
N ASP A 65 27.91 -6.88 8.46
CA ASP A 65 27.36 -6.90 9.82
C ASP A 65 25.85 -7.21 9.75
N VAL A 66 25.14 -6.50 8.87
CA VAL A 66 23.70 -6.69 8.68
C VAL A 66 23.36 -6.71 7.18
N ILE A 67 22.49 -7.63 6.77
CA ILE A 67 21.83 -7.56 5.46
C ILE A 67 20.38 -7.18 5.70
N VAL A 68 19.91 -6.15 4.98
CA VAL A 68 18.51 -5.70 4.95
C VAL A 68 17.90 -6.16 3.62
N ILE A 69 16.79 -6.88 3.69
CA ILE A 69 16.09 -7.44 2.53
C ILE A 69 14.76 -6.72 2.33
N GLY A 70 14.63 -6.00 1.21
CA GLY A 70 13.52 -5.14 0.84
C GLY A 70 13.87 -3.66 0.96
N GLY A 71 13.83 -2.94 -0.16
CA GLY A 71 14.17 -1.51 -0.29
C GLY A 71 12.98 -0.57 -0.19
N GLY A 72 11.86 -1.03 0.38
CA GLY A 72 10.76 -0.16 0.79
C GLY A 72 11.15 0.73 1.97
N VAL A 73 10.22 1.59 2.43
CA VAL A 73 10.46 2.54 3.53
C VAL A 73 11.01 1.84 4.79
N SER A 74 10.47 0.67 5.14
CA SER A 74 10.94 -0.09 6.32
C SER A 74 12.41 -0.51 6.20
N GLY A 75 12.83 -1.04 5.04
CA GLY A 75 14.22 -1.44 4.83
C GLY A 75 15.17 -0.25 4.72
N MET A 76 14.76 0.83 4.06
CA MET A 76 15.56 2.06 3.99
C MET A 76 15.69 2.73 5.36
N ALA A 77 14.63 2.74 6.17
CA ALA A 77 14.70 3.22 7.56
C ALA A 77 15.69 2.36 8.37
N ALA A 78 15.62 1.03 8.24
CA ALA A 78 16.60 0.16 8.89
C ALA A 78 18.04 0.49 8.45
N ALA A 79 18.29 0.66 7.15
CA ALA A 79 19.60 1.05 6.63
C ALA A 79 20.06 2.42 7.14
N HIS A 80 19.14 3.40 7.25
CA HIS A 80 19.42 4.71 7.82
C HIS A 80 19.91 4.62 9.28
N PHE A 81 19.23 3.82 10.11
CA PHE A 81 19.64 3.61 11.51
C PHE A 81 20.88 2.70 11.65
N LEU A 82 21.27 1.98 10.59
CA LEU A 82 22.48 1.17 10.48
C LEU A 82 23.64 1.90 9.76
N ARG A 83 23.52 3.18 9.44
CA ARG A 83 24.49 3.92 8.59
C ARG A 83 25.96 3.84 9.06
N ASP A 84 26.19 3.68 10.35
CA ASP A 84 27.53 3.56 10.95
C ASP A 84 28.04 2.10 10.98
N HIS A 85 27.26 1.14 10.47
CA HIS A 85 27.60 -0.27 10.42
C HIS A 85 27.87 -0.73 8.99
N ASN A 86 28.56 -1.87 8.82
CA ASN A 86 28.76 -2.48 7.51
C ASN A 86 27.49 -3.25 7.11
N PHE A 87 26.53 -2.57 6.47
CA PHE A 87 25.29 -3.19 5.99
C PHE A 87 25.29 -3.39 4.46
N LEU A 88 24.34 -4.23 3.99
CA LEU A 88 23.93 -4.35 2.59
C LEU A 88 22.42 -4.28 2.52
N LEU A 89 21.87 -3.39 1.69
CA LEU A 89 20.44 -3.30 1.39
C LEU A 89 20.17 -3.88 0.01
N LEU A 90 19.29 -4.89 -0.06
CA LEU A 90 18.92 -5.59 -1.29
C LEU A 90 17.46 -5.32 -1.64
N GLU A 91 17.19 -4.91 -2.89
CA GLU A 91 15.86 -4.65 -3.43
C GLU A 91 15.69 -5.34 -4.79
N LYS A 92 14.52 -5.97 -5.02
CA LYS A 92 14.20 -6.65 -6.28
C LYS A 92 13.90 -5.68 -7.43
N GLU A 93 13.37 -4.50 -7.11
CA GLU A 93 13.11 -3.45 -8.10
C GLU A 93 14.40 -2.68 -8.41
N PRO A 94 14.51 -2.04 -9.59
CA PRO A 94 15.65 -1.19 -9.93
C PRO A 94 15.69 0.10 -9.08
N HIS A 95 14.59 0.45 -8.42
CA HIS A 95 14.43 1.64 -7.59
C HIS A 95 14.03 1.30 -6.15
N PHE A 96 14.33 2.22 -5.24
CA PHE A 96 13.97 2.11 -3.83
C PHE A 96 12.72 2.95 -3.53
N GLY A 97 11.93 2.52 -2.55
CA GLY A 97 10.71 3.22 -2.11
C GLY A 97 9.53 2.28 -1.85
N GLY A 98 9.49 1.14 -2.51
CA GLY A 98 8.38 0.18 -2.39
C GLY A 98 7.03 0.83 -2.72
N ASN A 99 6.04 0.70 -1.84
CA ASN A 99 4.70 1.28 -2.03
C ASN A 99 4.67 2.82 -1.91
N ALA A 100 5.73 3.44 -1.38
CA ALA A 100 5.86 4.89 -1.29
C ALA A 100 6.72 5.47 -2.43
N TYR A 101 6.94 4.73 -3.51
CA TYR A 101 7.59 5.27 -4.70
C TYR A 101 6.75 6.39 -5.32
N ARG A 102 7.40 7.40 -5.90
CA ARG A 102 6.77 8.51 -6.62
C ARG A 102 7.36 8.69 -8.00
N GLU A 103 6.62 9.32 -8.85
CA GLU A 103 7.08 9.78 -10.16
C GLU A 103 6.80 11.25 -10.38
N GLU A 104 7.26 11.78 -11.50
CA GLU A 104 7.11 13.18 -11.89
C GLU A 104 6.65 13.28 -13.34
N TYR A 105 5.72 14.20 -13.56
CA TYR A 105 5.34 14.65 -14.89
C TYR A 105 5.59 16.15 -15.00
N GLN A 106 6.50 16.59 -15.88
CA GLN A 106 6.86 18.00 -16.07
C GLN A 106 7.08 18.77 -14.75
N ASP A 107 7.93 18.24 -13.88
CA ASP A 107 8.26 18.76 -12.54
C ASP A 107 7.13 18.67 -11.49
N GLN A 108 5.99 18.10 -11.82
CA GLN A 108 4.93 17.81 -10.84
C GLN A 108 5.04 16.38 -10.35
N GLY A 109 5.36 16.21 -9.05
CA GLY A 109 5.41 14.89 -8.43
C GLY A 109 4.01 14.35 -8.14
N TYR A 110 3.83 13.03 -8.26
CA TYR A 110 2.62 12.33 -7.87
C TYR A 110 2.93 10.99 -7.19
N ALA A 111 2.03 10.56 -6.30
CA ALA A 111 2.17 9.29 -5.61
C ALA A 111 1.83 8.12 -6.54
N THR A 112 2.59 7.01 -6.40
CA THR A 112 2.26 5.74 -7.07
C THR A 112 1.71 4.71 -6.08
N GLY A 113 1.38 5.16 -4.86
CA GLY A 113 0.85 4.37 -3.74
C GLY A 113 0.62 5.27 -2.53
N SER A 114 1.44 5.15 -1.48
CA SER A 114 1.30 5.91 -0.23
C SER A 114 1.39 7.42 -0.45
N ALA A 115 0.40 8.17 0.04
CA ALA A 115 0.21 9.57 -0.33
C ALA A 115 0.39 10.57 0.81
N PHE A 116 0.03 10.24 2.04
CA PHE A 116 0.10 11.16 3.19
C PHE A 116 0.65 10.51 4.45
N ASP A 117 0.96 11.34 5.42
CA ASP A 117 1.48 11.01 6.75
C ASP A 117 0.69 11.83 7.79
N GLU A 118 1.02 11.66 9.04
CA GLU A 118 0.40 12.35 10.16
C GLU A 118 1.46 13.10 10.97
N LYS A 119 1.05 14.21 11.59
CA LYS A 119 1.93 14.97 12.48
C LYS A 119 2.36 14.10 13.67
N ASP A 120 3.58 14.37 14.14
CA ASP A 120 4.18 13.77 15.34
C ASP A 120 4.44 12.27 15.28
N THR A 121 4.33 11.65 14.09
CA THR A 121 4.72 10.27 13.83
C THR A 121 6.24 10.13 13.65
N GLU A 122 6.72 8.88 13.66
CA GLU A 122 8.14 8.58 13.41
C GLU A 122 8.58 8.96 12.00
N SER A 123 7.73 8.75 11.00
CA SER A 123 7.99 9.17 9.61
C SER A 123 8.04 10.68 9.47
N TYR A 124 7.16 11.39 10.17
CA TYR A 124 7.19 12.84 10.25
C TYR A 124 8.50 13.36 10.85
N GLN A 125 8.98 12.75 11.93
CA GLN A 125 10.26 13.13 12.54
C GLN A 125 11.43 12.81 11.60
N LEU A 126 11.43 11.64 10.95
CA LEU A 126 12.46 11.27 9.98
C LEU A 126 12.50 12.24 8.79
N ALA A 127 11.35 12.67 8.29
CA ALA A 127 11.29 13.67 7.22
C ALA A 127 11.92 15.00 7.65
N LYS A 128 11.67 15.45 8.89
CA LYS A 128 12.30 16.66 9.46
C LYS A 128 13.82 16.51 9.61
N GLU A 129 14.30 15.34 10.04
CA GLU A 129 15.74 15.04 10.13
C GLU A 129 16.41 15.11 8.74
N LEU A 130 15.70 14.72 7.69
CA LEU A 130 16.14 14.84 6.30
C LEU A 130 15.99 16.27 5.72
N GLY A 131 15.59 17.25 6.55
CA GLY A 131 15.43 18.65 6.14
C GLY A 131 14.18 18.92 5.30
N MET A 132 13.19 18.03 5.33
CA MET A 132 11.94 18.18 4.58
C MET A 132 10.89 18.92 5.40
N THR A 133 10.00 19.64 4.72
CA THR A 133 8.84 20.31 5.32
C THR A 133 7.57 19.67 4.80
N LEU A 134 6.88 18.95 5.67
CA LEU A 134 5.55 18.42 5.36
C LEU A 134 4.51 19.53 5.48
N LEU A 135 3.60 19.58 4.53
CA LEU A 135 2.55 20.59 4.42
C LEU A 135 1.22 20.03 4.93
N PRO A 136 0.42 20.81 5.67
CA PRO A 136 -0.89 20.37 6.13
C PRO A 136 -1.82 20.15 4.94
N ILE A 137 -2.60 19.07 4.99
CA ILE A 137 -3.65 18.78 4.02
C ILE A 137 -4.86 19.67 4.29
N ASP A 138 -5.25 19.77 5.56
CA ASP A 138 -6.35 20.62 6.05
C ASP A 138 -7.63 20.40 5.22
N CYS A 139 -8.02 19.14 5.09
CA CYS A 139 -9.16 18.71 4.31
C CYS A 139 -9.62 17.33 4.80
N TRP A 140 -10.66 17.29 5.63
CA TRP A 140 -11.28 16.04 6.05
C TRP A 140 -11.85 15.25 4.86
N ASP A 141 -12.39 14.07 5.11
CA ASP A 141 -12.81 13.09 4.11
C ASP A 141 -14.10 13.49 3.36
N PRO A 142 -14.04 14.32 2.32
CA PRO A 142 -15.19 14.60 1.49
C PRO A 142 -15.55 13.39 0.63
N SER A 143 -16.81 13.31 0.24
CA SER A 143 -17.31 12.24 -0.61
C SER A 143 -18.13 12.79 -1.77
N ILE A 144 -18.14 12.06 -2.89
CA ILE A 144 -19.15 12.23 -3.93
C ILE A 144 -20.12 11.06 -3.84
N ILE A 145 -21.33 11.33 -3.31
CA ILE A 145 -22.35 10.34 -3.08
C ILE A 145 -23.57 10.70 -3.95
N ARG A 146 -24.00 9.78 -4.83
CA ARG A 146 -25.13 10.00 -5.74
C ARG A 146 -25.02 11.28 -6.57
N GLY A 147 -23.79 11.67 -6.95
CA GLY A 147 -23.51 12.88 -7.71
C GLY A 147 -23.40 14.16 -6.90
N GLU A 148 -23.67 14.13 -5.61
CA GLU A 148 -23.56 15.27 -4.70
C GLU A 148 -22.23 15.24 -3.97
N PHE A 149 -21.54 16.40 -3.91
CA PHE A 149 -20.32 16.58 -3.13
C PHE A 149 -20.70 16.87 -1.67
N VAL A 150 -20.20 16.04 -0.77
CA VAL A 150 -20.37 16.19 0.68
C VAL A 150 -19.01 16.53 1.27
N GLU A 151 -18.88 17.74 1.79
CA GLU A 151 -17.69 18.18 2.49
C GLU A 151 -17.65 17.52 3.88
N ASP A 152 -16.50 17.00 4.28
CA ASP A 152 -16.28 16.44 5.61
C ASP A 152 -17.35 15.42 6.05
N THR A 153 -17.32 14.26 5.43
CA THR A 153 -18.40 13.25 5.54
C THR A 153 -18.72 12.84 6.98
N TRP A 154 -17.73 12.73 7.86
CA TRP A 154 -17.90 12.21 9.22
C TRP A 154 -18.08 13.29 10.30
N HIS A 155 -18.04 14.57 9.94
CA HIS A 155 -18.28 15.70 10.86
C HIS A 155 -19.51 16.52 10.41
N SER A 156 -19.29 17.72 9.88
CA SER A 156 -20.38 18.61 9.43
C SER A 156 -21.21 18.03 8.29
N GLY A 157 -20.60 17.21 7.43
CA GLY A 157 -21.25 16.55 6.30
C GLY A 157 -22.32 15.54 6.68
N LEU A 158 -22.30 14.99 7.92
CA LEU A 158 -23.31 14.04 8.38
C LEU A 158 -24.75 14.57 8.27
N ASP A 159 -24.95 15.88 8.40
CA ASP A 159 -26.25 16.53 8.24
C ASP A 159 -26.65 16.72 6.77
N HIS A 160 -25.70 16.64 5.86
CA HIS A 160 -25.85 16.96 4.44
C HIS A 160 -25.73 15.74 3.52
N LEU A 161 -25.54 14.52 4.08
CA LEU A 161 -25.52 13.29 3.27
C LEU A 161 -26.79 13.21 2.41
N PRO A 162 -26.69 12.85 1.11
CA PRO A 162 -27.85 12.75 0.20
C PRO A 162 -28.68 11.47 0.45
N TYR A 163 -29.05 11.29 1.72
CA TYR A 163 -29.85 10.17 2.22
C TYR A 163 -31.06 10.66 3.02
N PRO A 164 -32.09 9.84 3.20
CA PRO A 164 -33.19 10.14 4.12
C PRO A 164 -32.70 10.42 5.54
N ILE A 165 -33.47 11.22 6.29
CA ILE A 165 -33.12 11.61 7.69
C ILE A 165 -32.83 10.38 8.57
N SER A 166 -33.60 9.30 8.41
CA SER A 166 -33.37 8.05 9.16
C SER A 166 -31.99 7.44 8.91
N VAL A 167 -31.50 7.48 7.67
CA VAL A 167 -30.17 7.00 7.31
C VAL A 167 -29.10 7.92 7.87
N ARG A 168 -29.23 9.24 7.72
CA ARG A 168 -28.30 10.22 8.33
C ARG A 168 -28.21 10.06 9.85
N SER A 169 -29.34 9.85 10.52
CA SER A 169 -29.37 9.56 11.95
C SER A 169 -28.64 8.26 12.32
N ALA A 170 -28.70 7.26 11.44
CA ALA A 170 -27.98 6.00 11.62
C ALA A 170 -26.45 6.21 11.50
N PHE A 171 -25.96 7.03 10.56
CA PHE A 171 -24.56 7.40 10.47
C PHE A 171 -24.06 8.07 11.75
N LYS A 172 -24.81 9.07 12.27
CA LYS A 172 -24.49 9.74 13.54
C LYS A 172 -24.44 8.75 14.71
N LYS A 173 -25.45 7.87 14.82
CA LYS A 173 -25.52 6.85 15.86
C LYS A 173 -24.32 5.90 15.77
N PHE A 174 -23.96 5.44 14.56
CA PHE A 174 -22.81 4.56 14.35
C PHE A 174 -21.52 5.24 14.82
N ARG A 175 -21.26 6.48 14.38
CA ARG A 175 -20.10 7.25 14.82
C ARG A 175 -20.04 7.36 16.35
N THR A 176 -21.12 7.77 17.00
CA THR A 176 -21.18 7.89 18.48
C THR A 176 -20.90 6.54 19.14
N THR A 177 -21.53 5.46 18.64
CA THR A 177 -21.33 4.10 19.21
C THR A 177 -19.87 3.66 19.15
N LEU A 178 -19.16 3.92 18.04
CA LEU A 178 -17.76 3.51 17.93
C LEU A 178 -16.82 4.42 18.76
N LEU A 179 -17.11 5.71 18.87
CA LEU A 179 -16.34 6.63 19.71
C LEU A 179 -16.52 6.36 21.23
N GLU A 180 -17.58 5.67 21.63
CA GLU A 180 -17.77 5.20 23.02
C GLU A 180 -16.97 3.93 23.36
N MET A 181 -16.43 3.22 22.37
CA MET A 181 -15.56 2.05 22.55
C MET A 181 -14.13 2.51 22.84
N ASP A 182 -13.42 1.77 23.69
CA ASP A 182 -12.02 2.07 24.01
C ASP A 182 -11.11 1.08 23.25
N PRO A 183 -10.42 1.52 22.17
CA PRO A 183 -9.64 0.62 21.33
C PRO A 183 -8.46 -0.01 22.09
N GLU A 184 -7.93 0.62 23.14
CA GLU A 184 -6.83 0.04 23.93
C GLU A 184 -7.36 -1.03 24.91
N LYS A 185 -8.40 -0.74 25.67
CA LYS A 185 -8.96 -1.68 26.63
C LYS A 185 -9.68 -2.84 25.98
N ASP A 186 -10.40 -2.57 24.89
CA ASP A 186 -11.25 -3.55 24.21
C ASP A 186 -10.54 -4.22 23.02
N ALA A 187 -9.23 -3.96 22.82
CA ALA A 187 -8.45 -4.43 21.67
C ALA A 187 -8.66 -5.92 21.34
N ALA A 188 -8.53 -6.80 22.35
CA ALA A 188 -8.67 -8.24 22.15
C ALA A 188 -10.10 -8.66 21.75
N HIS A 189 -11.11 -7.95 22.23
CA HIS A 189 -12.50 -8.16 21.85
C HIS A 189 -12.75 -7.63 20.44
N LEU A 190 -12.39 -6.40 20.17
CA LEU A 190 -12.58 -5.73 18.87
C LEU A 190 -11.79 -6.40 17.73
N ASP A 191 -10.63 -6.99 18.01
CA ASP A 191 -9.87 -7.82 17.06
C ASP A 191 -10.48 -9.19 16.79
N SER A 192 -11.48 -9.63 17.58
CA SER A 192 -12.01 -11.00 17.46
C SER A 192 -13.11 -11.18 16.42
N PHE A 193 -13.68 -10.10 15.89
CA PHE A 193 -14.80 -10.15 14.95
C PHE A 193 -14.71 -9.02 13.89
N PRO A 194 -15.35 -9.20 12.72
CA PRO A 194 -15.35 -8.18 11.67
C PRO A 194 -16.35 -7.05 11.99
N ILE A 195 -16.04 -5.82 11.55
CA ILE A 195 -16.92 -4.66 11.73
C ILE A 195 -18.30 -4.86 11.09
N SER A 196 -18.41 -5.72 10.06
CA SER A 196 -19.69 -6.09 9.46
C SER A 196 -20.69 -6.65 10.47
N ASP A 197 -20.23 -7.23 11.58
CA ASP A 197 -21.14 -7.75 12.62
C ASP A 197 -21.86 -6.61 13.37
N ILE A 198 -21.21 -5.49 13.57
CA ILE A 198 -21.85 -4.26 14.09
C ILE A 198 -22.75 -3.65 13.00
N LEU A 199 -22.26 -3.54 11.75
CA LEU A 199 -22.97 -2.91 10.65
C LEU A 199 -24.28 -3.60 10.25
N LYS A 200 -24.46 -4.89 10.56
CA LYS A 200 -25.72 -5.64 10.32
C LYS A 200 -26.96 -4.97 10.93
N SER A 201 -26.81 -4.18 11.97
CA SER A 201 -27.91 -3.46 12.63
C SER A 201 -28.16 -2.05 12.08
N TYR A 202 -27.44 -1.65 11.05
CA TYR A 202 -27.51 -0.33 10.44
C TYR A 202 -27.97 -0.40 8.97
N PRO A 203 -28.42 0.72 8.37
CA PRO A 203 -28.75 0.78 6.95
C PRO A 203 -27.55 0.39 6.05
N PRO A 204 -27.81 -0.22 4.87
CA PRO A 204 -26.77 -0.70 3.98
C PRO A 204 -25.85 0.42 3.42
N GLU A 205 -26.31 1.65 3.43
CA GLU A 205 -25.52 2.82 3.01
C GLU A 205 -24.25 3.00 3.86
N LEU A 206 -24.29 2.66 5.15
CA LEU A 206 -23.11 2.63 6.01
C LEU A 206 -22.10 1.58 5.54
N THR A 207 -22.55 0.37 5.28
CA THR A 207 -21.69 -0.68 4.72
C THR A 207 -21.10 -0.27 3.38
N GLN A 208 -21.89 0.35 2.49
CA GLN A 208 -21.40 0.84 1.19
C GLN A 208 -20.31 1.89 1.32
N TRP A 209 -20.43 2.78 2.28
CA TRP A 209 -19.40 3.79 2.51
C TRP A 209 -18.10 3.16 3.04
N TRP A 210 -18.19 2.31 4.06
CA TRP A 210 -17.03 1.63 4.63
C TRP A 210 -16.41 0.59 3.67
N ASP A 211 -17.18 0.02 2.76
CA ASP A 211 -16.70 -0.86 1.69
C ASP A 211 -15.99 -0.10 0.56
N ALA A 212 -16.06 1.23 0.54
CA ALA A 212 -15.16 2.06 -0.26
C ALA A 212 -13.93 2.50 0.56
N TYR A 213 -14.15 3.03 1.76
CA TYR A 213 -13.09 3.55 2.64
C TYR A 213 -12.08 2.46 3.05
N GLY A 214 -12.55 1.35 3.57
CA GLY A 214 -11.68 0.29 4.10
C GLY A 214 -10.72 -0.32 3.07
N PRO A 215 -11.16 -0.69 1.86
CA PRO A 215 -10.24 -1.19 0.84
C PRO A 215 -9.12 -0.22 0.49
N SER A 216 -9.37 1.09 0.49
CA SER A 216 -8.33 2.08 0.25
C SER A 216 -7.35 2.22 1.42
N ASN A 217 -7.84 2.37 2.63
CA ASN A 217 -6.97 2.64 3.78
C ASN A 217 -6.24 1.40 4.32
N TRP A 218 -6.89 0.22 4.27
CA TRP A 218 -6.33 -1.01 4.83
C TRP A 218 -6.55 -2.28 4.00
N GLY A 219 -6.95 -2.14 2.74
CA GLY A 219 -7.00 -3.26 1.79
C GLY A 219 -8.20 -4.20 1.93
N ALA A 220 -9.16 -3.94 2.83
CA ALA A 220 -10.24 -4.88 3.13
C ALA A 220 -11.60 -4.21 3.22
N LYS A 221 -12.64 -4.92 2.73
CA LYS A 221 -14.04 -4.57 2.95
C LYS A 221 -14.46 -4.93 4.38
N THR A 222 -15.58 -4.41 4.81
CA THR A 222 -16.13 -4.54 6.17
C THR A 222 -16.22 -5.99 6.67
N GLN A 223 -16.47 -6.94 5.79
CA GLN A 223 -16.56 -8.38 6.14
C GLN A 223 -15.20 -9.01 6.50
N ASP A 224 -14.10 -8.43 6.05
CA ASP A 224 -12.73 -8.91 6.28
C ASP A 224 -11.91 -7.96 7.17
N THR A 225 -12.52 -6.89 7.69
CA THR A 225 -11.89 -5.89 8.55
C THR A 225 -12.25 -6.12 10.01
N ALA A 226 -11.27 -6.33 10.88
CA ALA A 226 -11.50 -6.40 12.33
C ALA A 226 -12.15 -5.10 12.84
N ALA A 227 -13.08 -5.21 13.76
CA ALA A 227 -13.77 -4.04 14.34
C ALA A 227 -12.78 -3.05 14.96
N LEU A 228 -11.69 -3.54 15.56
CA LEU A 228 -10.62 -2.73 16.12
C LEU A 228 -10.10 -1.67 15.13
N CYS A 229 -9.85 -2.06 13.88
CA CYS A 229 -9.31 -1.17 12.86
C CYS A 229 -10.24 0.05 12.61
N VAL A 230 -11.55 -0.18 12.52
CA VAL A 230 -12.53 0.90 12.27
C VAL A 230 -12.74 1.77 13.52
N VAL A 231 -12.67 1.16 14.71
CA VAL A 231 -12.78 1.92 15.97
C VAL A 231 -11.57 2.85 16.13
N GLU A 232 -10.36 2.37 15.92
CA GLU A 232 -9.15 3.18 15.98
C GLU A 232 -9.17 4.31 14.95
N ASP A 233 -9.55 4.00 13.70
CA ASP A 233 -9.65 4.99 12.63
C ASP A 233 -10.66 6.10 12.95
N LEU A 234 -11.83 5.76 13.48
CA LEU A 234 -12.82 6.76 13.89
C LEU A 234 -12.38 7.59 15.09
N HIS A 235 -11.67 7.02 16.04
CA HIS A 235 -11.08 7.79 17.14
C HIS A 235 -10.05 8.80 16.61
N PHE A 236 -9.30 8.42 15.58
CA PHE A 236 -8.30 9.27 14.97
C PHE A 236 -8.91 10.32 14.02
N ASN A 237 -9.70 9.87 13.04
CA ASN A 237 -10.25 10.72 11.96
C ASN A 237 -11.66 11.23 12.22
N GLY A 238 -12.44 10.57 13.05
CA GLY A 238 -13.85 10.89 13.31
C GLY A 238 -14.10 11.70 14.57
N GLY A 239 -13.05 12.07 15.33
CA GLY A 239 -13.11 12.92 16.52
C GLY A 239 -13.44 14.38 16.20
N GLU A 240 -13.31 15.26 17.19
CA GLU A 240 -13.52 16.70 17.05
C GLU A 240 -12.22 17.48 16.79
N GLU A 241 -11.10 16.78 16.70
CA GLU A 241 -9.77 17.37 16.53
C GLU A 241 -9.55 17.88 15.09
N PRO A 242 -8.71 18.90 14.92
CA PRO A 242 -8.30 19.36 13.59
C PRO A 242 -7.60 18.25 12.80
N ASP A 243 -7.71 18.28 11.48
CA ASP A 243 -6.98 17.37 10.59
C ASP A 243 -5.47 17.43 10.84
N VAL A 244 -4.91 16.34 11.29
CA VAL A 244 -3.48 16.20 11.60
C VAL A 244 -2.67 15.66 10.41
N ARG A 245 -3.35 15.32 9.31
CA ARG A 245 -2.69 14.77 8.12
C ARG A 245 -1.83 15.82 7.45
N VAL A 246 -0.67 15.35 7.00
CA VAL A 246 0.34 16.15 6.28
C VAL A 246 0.83 15.36 5.08
N THR A 247 1.35 16.06 4.08
CA THR A 247 2.01 15.38 2.96
C THR A 247 3.13 16.23 2.38
N LEU A 248 3.89 15.61 1.51
CA LEU A 248 4.92 16.25 0.68
C LEU A 248 4.40 16.40 -0.75
N PRO A 249 4.86 17.38 -1.51
CA PRO A 249 4.61 17.42 -2.94
C PRO A 249 5.03 16.10 -3.62
N GLY A 250 4.08 15.39 -4.21
CA GLY A 250 4.29 14.05 -4.75
C GLY A 250 4.11 12.92 -3.74
N GLY A 251 3.48 13.20 -2.58
CA GLY A 251 3.16 12.19 -1.58
C GLY A 251 4.35 11.66 -0.80
N ASN A 252 4.16 10.56 -0.08
CA ASN A 252 5.18 9.92 0.75
C ASN A 252 6.40 9.40 -0.04
N GLY A 253 6.27 9.26 -1.36
CA GLY A 253 7.39 8.96 -2.24
C GLY A 253 8.49 10.02 -2.22
N ALA A 254 8.16 11.26 -1.87
CA ALA A 254 9.18 12.31 -1.67
C ALA A 254 10.08 11.99 -0.47
N LEU A 255 9.52 11.51 0.64
CA LEU A 255 10.30 11.04 1.80
C LEU A 255 11.15 9.82 1.43
N ALA A 256 10.54 8.82 0.77
CA ALA A 256 11.25 7.64 0.32
C ALA A 256 12.44 7.99 -0.60
N GLY A 257 12.21 8.91 -1.56
CA GLY A 257 13.25 9.39 -2.46
C GLY A 257 14.38 10.17 -1.76
N ALA A 258 14.04 11.02 -0.78
CA ALA A 258 15.03 11.75 0.02
C ALA A 258 15.88 10.78 0.86
N LEU A 259 15.24 9.77 1.46
CA LEU A 259 15.91 8.74 2.24
C LEU A 259 16.85 7.90 1.35
N ALA A 260 16.38 7.44 0.19
CA ALA A 260 17.18 6.72 -0.78
C ALA A 260 18.39 7.55 -1.25
N LYS A 261 18.17 8.83 -1.58
CA LYS A 261 19.22 9.76 -1.99
C LYS A 261 20.25 9.97 -0.89
N SER A 262 19.82 10.16 0.36
CA SER A 262 20.71 10.33 1.52
C SER A 262 21.58 9.09 1.73
N LEU A 263 20.98 7.89 1.68
CA LEU A 263 21.70 6.63 1.82
C LEU A 263 22.67 6.40 0.67
N ALA A 264 22.25 6.65 -0.58
CA ALA A 264 23.10 6.49 -1.75
C ALA A 264 24.33 7.43 -1.75
N ALA A 265 24.16 8.66 -1.26
CA ALA A 265 25.26 9.61 -1.15
C ALA A 265 26.34 9.17 -0.15
N MET A 266 25.95 8.43 0.90
CA MET A 266 26.89 7.96 1.94
C MET A 266 27.39 6.54 1.68
N HIS A 267 26.55 5.68 1.11
CA HIS A 267 26.72 4.23 1.07
C HIS A 267 26.18 3.59 -0.23
N GLY A 268 26.32 4.25 -1.38
CA GLY A 268 25.76 3.78 -2.65
C GLY A 268 26.16 2.35 -3.00
N GLU A 269 27.39 1.96 -2.71
CA GLU A 269 27.91 0.61 -2.93
C GLU A 269 27.30 -0.48 -2.01
N ARG A 270 26.49 -0.07 -1.04
CA ARG A 270 25.77 -0.96 -0.10
C ARG A 270 24.28 -1.03 -0.39
N MET A 271 23.83 -0.43 -1.48
CA MET A 271 22.45 -0.46 -1.94
C MET A 271 22.41 -1.11 -3.31
N LEU A 272 21.75 -2.26 -3.41
CA LEU A 272 21.69 -3.01 -4.65
C LEU A 272 20.22 -3.21 -5.05
N GLY A 273 19.81 -2.56 -6.15
CA GLY A 273 18.57 -2.82 -6.85
C GLY A 273 18.69 -4.01 -7.81
N ASP A 274 17.60 -4.40 -8.46
CA ASP A 274 17.52 -5.57 -9.35
C ASP A 274 18.04 -6.88 -8.70
N ALA A 275 18.00 -6.95 -7.37
CA ALA A 275 18.53 -8.06 -6.58
C ALA A 275 17.38 -8.84 -5.93
N THR A 276 16.87 -9.86 -6.62
CA THR A 276 15.78 -10.70 -6.11
C THR A 276 16.32 -11.80 -5.19
N ILE A 277 15.91 -11.78 -3.93
CA ILE A 277 16.32 -12.78 -2.95
C ILE A 277 15.62 -14.11 -3.24
N VAL A 278 16.40 -15.20 -3.24
CA VAL A 278 15.90 -16.56 -3.50
C VAL A 278 16.07 -17.51 -2.32
N SER A 279 16.95 -17.17 -1.34
CA SER A 279 17.12 -17.98 -0.11
C SER A 279 17.71 -17.15 1.03
N VAL A 280 17.28 -17.45 2.26
CA VAL A 280 17.84 -16.96 3.52
C VAL A 280 18.06 -18.16 4.43
N ASP A 281 19.32 -18.54 4.61
CA ASP A 281 19.72 -19.77 5.29
C ASP A 281 20.46 -19.45 6.61
N PRO A 282 19.83 -19.54 7.77
CA PRO A 282 20.50 -19.40 9.06
C PRO A 282 21.58 -20.44 9.25
N GLN A 283 22.76 -20.01 9.65
CA GLN A 283 23.89 -20.84 10.03
C GLN A 283 24.21 -20.63 11.52
N LYS A 284 25.11 -21.43 12.08
CA LYS A 284 25.44 -21.37 13.52
C LYS A 284 25.90 -19.97 13.99
N THR A 285 26.64 -19.23 13.17
CA THR A 285 27.26 -17.95 13.54
C THR A 285 26.88 -16.78 12.62
N GLU A 286 26.29 -17.05 11.48
CA GLU A 286 25.92 -16.06 10.47
C GLU A 286 24.66 -16.52 9.73
N VAL A 287 24.12 -15.69 8.85
CA VAL A 287 23.00 -16.01 7.95
C VAL A 287 23.49 -15.85 6.53
N ASN A 288 23.35 -16.87 5.71
CA ASN A 288 23.63 -16.80 4.28
C ASN A 288 22.41 -16.29 3.53
N VAL A 289 22.60 -15.32 2.66
CA VAL A 289 21.57 -14.74 1.80
C VAL A 289 21.99 -14.97 0.34
N THR A 290 21.15 -15.69 -0.41
CA THR A 290 21.35 -15.89 -1.85
C THR A 290 20.34 -15.03 -2.60
N TYR A 291 20.84 -14.25 -3.55
CA TYR A 291 20.02 -13.38 -4.41
C TYR A 291 20.43 -13.57 -5.87
N PHE A 292 19.49 -13.24 -6.76
CA PHE A 292 19.67 -13.28 -8.20
C PHE A 292 19.81 -11.86 -8.73
N HIS A 293 20.90 -11.57 -9.40
CA HIS A 293 21.22 -10.25 -9.95
C HIS A 293 21.98 -10.43 -11.27
N GLU A 294 21.73 -9.61 -12.28
CA GLU A 294 22.36 -9.70 -13.60
C GLU A 294 22.35 -11.11 -14.21
N ARG A 295 21.28 -11.87 -13.95
CA ARG A 295 21.08 -13.27 -14.38
C ARG A 295 21.98 -14.31 -13.72
N GLU A 296 22.64 -13.97 -12.65
CA GLU A 296 23.50 -14.85 -11.87
C GLU A 296 23.06 -14.92 -10.40
N ALA A 297 23.30 -16.06 -9.77
CA ALA A 297 23.10 -16.23 -8.35
C ALA A 297 24.35 -15.77 -7.58
N HIS A 298 24.15 -15.03 -6.50
CA HIS A 298 25.19 -14.54 -5.60
C HIS A 298 24.85 -14.93 -4.17
N THR A 299 25.84 -15.35 -3.38
CA THR A 299 25.65 -15.59 -1.94
C THR A 299 26.57 -14.69 -1.12
N VAL A 300 25.96 -14.03 -0.16
CA VAL A 300 26.63 -13.20 0.86
C VAL A 300 26.21 -13.66 2.25
N ALA A 301 26.95 -13.27 3.29
CA ALA A 301 26.63 -13.63 4.67
C ALA A 301 26.59 -12.41 5.57
N ALA A 302 25.83 -12.47 6.67
CA ALA A 302 25.81 -11.44 7.69
C ALA A 302 25.64 -12.02 9.10
N LYS A 303 26.07 -11.24 10.11
CA LYS A 303 25.87 -11.54 11.53
C LYS A 303 24.40 -11.46 11.92
N ALA A 304 23.62 -10.58 11.26
CA ALA A 304 22.18 -10.46 11.41
C ALA A 304 21.51 -10.12 10.06
N VAL A 305 20.22 -10.48 9.91
CA VAL A 305 19.41 -10.17 8.73
C VAL A 305 18.12 -9.49 9.18
N ILE A 306 17.71 -8.44 8.47
CA ILE A 306 16.40 -7.80 8.63
C ILE A 306 15.56 -8.13 7.39
N MET A 307 14.46 -8.86 7.61
CA MET A 307 13.47 -9.14 6.57
C MET A 307 12.46 -8.00 6.54
N ALA A 308 12.65 -7.03 5.65
CA ALA A 308 11.72 -5.92 5.42
C ALA A 308 10.78 -6.22 4.22
N THR A 309 10.34 -7.47 4.13
CA THR A 309 9.46 -8.01 3.09
C THR A 309 8.14 -8.50 3.68
N PRO A 310 7.06 -8.56 2.88
CA PRO A 310 5.79 -9.15 3.33
C PRO A 310 5.97 -10.55 3.92
N LYS A 311 5.19 -10.87 4.95
CA LYS A 311 5.32 -12.14 5.69
C LYS A 311 5.19 -13.38 4.81
N PHE A 312 4.32 -13.36 3.80
CA PHE A 312 4.16 -14.50 2.89
C PHE A 312 5.40 -14.76 2.02
N ILE A 313 6.17 -13.70 1.69
CA ILE A 313 7.47 -13.81 1.02
C ILE A 313 8.51 -14.34 2.01
N THR A 314 8.59 -13.72 3.18
CA THR A 314 9.50 -14.12 4.26
C THR A 314 9.36 -15.61 4.58
N ALA A 315 8.12 -16.12 4.69
CA ALA A 315 7.85 -17.53 4.97
C ALA A 315 8.30 -18.52 3.88
N ARG A 316 8.62 -18.03 2.69
CA ARG A 316 9.19 -18.84 1.59
C ARG A 316 10.70 -18.77 1.54
N LEU A 317 11.27 -17.62 1.91
CA LEU A 317 12.70 -17.36 1.78
C LEU A 317 13.51 -17.89 2.96
N VAL A 318 12.97 -17.80 4.18
CA VAL A 318 13.69 -18.12 5.41
C VAL A 318 13.58 -19.61 5.73
N ALA A 319 14.73 -20.29 5.72
CA ALA A 319 14.82 -21.68 6.11
C ALA A 319 14.73 -21.87 7.64
N GLY A 320 14.15 -22.98 8.07
CA GLY A 320 14.11 -23.37 9.49
C GLY A 320 13.17 -22.55 10.37
N LEU A 321 12.19 -21.83 9.80
CA LEU A 321 11.14 -21.17 10.59
C LEU A 321 10.38 -22.22 11.43
N PRO A 322 10.09 -21.93 12.73
CA PRO A 322 9.17 -22.74 13.52
C PRO A 322 7.82 -22.89 12.83
N ASP A 323 7.20 -24.08 12.92
CA ASP A 323 5.93 -24.38 12.23
C ASP A 323 4.81 -23.39 12.58
N GLU A 324 4.68 -23.04 13.87
CA GLU A 324 3.70 -22.07 14.34
C GLU A 324 3.92 -20.70 13.68
N GLN A 325 5.16 -20.23 13.63
CA GLN A 325 5.51 -18.94 13.05
C GLN A 325 5.34 -18.93 11.53
N SER A 326 5.79 -19.99 10.85
CA SER A 326 5.60 -20.17 9.42
C SER A 326 4.11 -20.20 9.05
N SER A 327 3.29 -20.92 9.84
CA SER A 327 1.83 -20.95 9.66
C SER A 327 1.19 -19.60 9.85
N ALA A 328 1.59 -18.85 10.90
CA ALA A 328 1.11 -17.48 11.13
C ALA A 328 1.48 -16.53 9.98
N MET A 329 2.72 -16.59 9.47
CA MET A 329 3.17 -15.79 8.32
C MET A 329 2.40 -16.12 7.05
N ARG A 330 2.13 -17.39 6.77
CA ARG A 330 1.37 -17.84 5.58
C ARG A 330 -0.11 -17.52 5.64
N ALA A 331 -0.65 -17.29 6.83
CA ALA A 331 -2.05 -16.95 7.04
C ALA A 331 -2.37 -15.47 6.79
N PHE A 332 -1.38 -14.61 6.59
CA PHE A 332 -1.63 -13.24 6.15
C PHE A 332 -2.24 -13.22 4.74
N ARG A 333 -3.27 -12.45 4.60
CA ARG A 333 -3.90 -12.13 3.32
C ARG A 333 -3.48 -10.72 2.89
N TYR A 334 -3.36 -10.50 1.58
CA TYR A 334 -2.92 -9.21 1.03
C TYR A 334 -3.87 -8.75 -0.07
N CYS A 335 -4.12 -7.46 -0.11
CA CYS A 335 -4.92 -6.81 -1.14
C CYS A 335 -4.09 -6.63 -2.43
N PRO A 336 -4.61 -6.98 -3.61
CA PRO A 336 -4.12 -6.43 -4.87
C PRO A 336 -4.63 -4.99 -5.01
N TYR A 337 -3.71 -4.05 -5.23
CA TYR A 337 -4.03 -2.63 -5.11
C TYR A 337 -3.41 -1.83 -6.25
N PRO A 338 -4.02 -1.84 -7.45
CA PRO A 338 -3.59 -0.94 -8.52
C PRO A 338 -3.84 0.53 -8.15
N VAL A 339 -2.90 1.36 -8.56
CA VAL A 339 -2.98 2.83 -8.49
C VAL A 339 -2.89 3.37 -9.90
N VAL A 340 -3.78 4.29 -10.26
CA VAL A 340 -3.85 4.85 -11.61
C VAL A 340 -3.75 6.36 -11.54
N ASN A 341 -2.69 6.91 -12.13
CA ASN A 341 -2.52 8.35 -12.26
C ASN A 341 -3.03 8.80 -13.63
N MET A 342 -3.94 9.75 -13.64
CA MET A 342 -4.44 10.38 -14.86
C MET A 342 -4.02 11.84 -14.90
N ILE A 343 -3.34 12.22 -15.97
CA ILE A 343 -2.79 13.57 -16.18
C ILE A 343 -3.69 14.31 -17.13
N PHE A 344 -4.18 15.48 -16.71
CA PHE A 344 -5.04 16.34 -17.50
C PHE A 344 -4.34 17.68 -17.77
N ASP A 345 -4.42 18.19 -19.01
CA ASP A 345 -3.90 19.51 -19.39
C ASP A 345 -4.78 20.69 -18.96
N LYS A 346 -5.94 20.38 -18.35
CA LYS A 346 -6.93 21.33 -17.84
C LYS A 346 -7.31 20.98 -16.41
N PRO A 347 -7.68 21.96 -15.58
CA PRO A 347 -8.27 21.69 -14.28
C PRO A 347 -9.57 20.90 -14.43
N VAL A 348 -9.59 19.67 -13.93
CA VAL A 348 -10.78 18.80 -13.90
C VAL A 348 -11.40 18.83 -12.51
N TYR A 349 -10.54 18.73 -11.47
CA TYR A 349 -10.99 18.72 -10.08
C TYR A 349 -9.95 19.32 -9.14
N ASN A 350 -10.38 20.27 -8.27
CA ASN A 350 -9.57 20.90 -7.24
C ASN A 350 -10.43 21.32 -6.02
N LYS A 351 -11.38 20.48 -5.59
CA LYS A 351 -12.25 20.81 -4.44
C LYS A 351 -11.70 20.29 -3.13
N ALA A 352 -10.97 19.19 -3.15
CA ALA A 352 -10.44 18.50 -1.99
C ALA A 352 -9.13 17.79 -2.31
N TYR A 353 -8.35 17.48 -1.27
CA TYR A 353 -7.16 16.64 -1.41
C TYR A 353 -7.53 15.23 -1.83
N ASP A 354 -8.35 14.60 -1.03
CA ASP A 354 -8.88 13.27 -1.24
C ASP A 354 -10.41 13.32 -1.39
N THR A 355 -10.99 12.41 -2.16
CA THR A 355 -12.43 12.39 -2.39
C THR A 355 -12.94 10.97 -2.54
N TRP A 356 -13.73 10.55 -1.57
CA TRP A 356 -14.33 9.20 -1.52
C TRP A 356 -15.48 9.06 -2.51
N CYS A 357 -15.51 7.93 -3.21
CA CYS A 357 -16.46 7.70 -4.32
C CYS A 357 -17.12 6.31 -4.21
N PRO A 358 -17.99 6.07 -3.21
CA PRO A 358 -18.61 4.76 -3.00
C PRO A 358 -19.34 4.22 -4.22
N GLY A 359 -19.10 2.93 -4.56
CA GLY A 359 -19.82 2.22 -5.61
C GLY A 359 -19.26 2.37 -7.02
N ASN A 360 -18.04 2.85 -7.18
CA ASN A 360 -17.36 3.01 -8.46
C ASN A 360 -16.23 1.97 -8.66
N ALA A 361 -15.58 1.98 -9.83
CA ALA A 361 -14.43 1.14 -10.14
C ALA A 361 -13.14 1.53 -9.37
N PHE A 362 -13.21 2.59 -8.59
CA PHE A 362 -12.19 3.08 -7.67
C PHE A 362 -12.86 3.51 -6.36
N THR A 363 -12.10 3.56 -5.30
CA THR A 363 -12.60 3.93 -3.97
C THR A 363 -12.61 5.42 -3.74
N ASP A 364 -11.55 6.07 -4.17
CA ASP A 364 -11.23 7.48 -3.95
C ASP A 364 -10.21 7.96 -4.99
N PHE A 365 -9.99 9.26 -5.00
CA PHE A 365 -8.89 9.86 -5.76
C PHE A 365 -8.36 11.09 -5.06
N ILE A 366 -7.05 11.33 -5.20
CA ILE A 366 -6.37 12.50 -4.65
C ILE A 366 -5.90 13.46 -5.75
N VAL A 367 -5.79 14.75 -5.39
CA VAL A 367 -5.18 15.80 -6.22
C VAL A 367 -3.71 15.91 -5.84
N ALA A 368 -2.80 15.52 -6.74
CA ALA A 368 -1.38 15.36 -6.44
C ALA A 368 -0.68 16.64 -5.93
N ASP A 369 -1.10 17.80 -6.39
CA ASP A 369 -0.51 19.09 -6.05
C ASP A 369 -1.35 19.94 -5.08
N TRP A 370 -2.36 19.35 -4.44
CA TRP A 370 -3.27 20.03 -3.51
C TRP A 370 -2.55 20.88 -2.46
N VAL A 371 -1.56 20.32 -1.78
CA VAL A 371 -0.83 21.02 -0.71
C VAL A 371 -0.01 22.19 -1.23
N LEU A 372 0.47 22.15 -2.47
CA LEU A 372 1.12 23.29 -3.11
C LEU A 372 0.10 24.40 -3.41
N GLN A 373 -1.05 24.04 -3.96
CA GLN A 373 -2.13 25.01 -4.23
C GLN A 373 -2.64 25.68 -2.95
N LYS A 374 -2.70 24.94 -1.85
CA LYS A 374 -3.16 25.46 -0.54
C LYS A 374 -2.11 26.32 0.16
N ASN A 375 -0.86 25.91 0.16
CA ASN A 375 0.18 26.47 1.05
C ASN A 375 1.14 27.43 0.33
N ASP A 376 1.21 27.42 -1.01
CA ASP A 376 2.06 28.33 -1.79
C ASP A 376 1.22 29.24 -2.71
N LYS A 377 1.06 30.51 -2.33
CA LYS A 377 0.33 31.50 -3.13
C LYS A 377 0.97 31.78 -4.49
N ALA A 378 2.25 31.50 -4.67
CA ALA A 378 2.96 31.71 -5.92
C ALA A 378 2.82 30.51 -6.87
N TYR A 379 2.42 29.34 -6.34
CA TYR A 379 2.25 28.14 -7.13
C TYR A 379 1.23 28.32 -8.25
N LYS A 380 1.57 27.83 -9.43
CA LYS A 380 0.67 27.83 -10.60
C LYS A 380 0.56 26.39 -11.10
N GLN A 381 -0.62 25.82 -10.96
CA GLN A 381 -0.90 24.49 -11.48
C GLN A 381 -0.67 24.47 -13.00
N LYS A 382 0.15 23.53 -13.48
CA LYS A 382 0.41 23.30 -14.90
C LYS A 382 -0.54 22.24 -15.45
N ASN A 383 -0.59 21.12 -14.77
CA ASN A 383 -1.45 19.98 -15.09
C ASN A 383 -2.28 19.61 -13.86
N ASN A 384 -3.48 19.07 -14.07
CA ASN A 384 -4.26 18.48 -12.99
C ASN A 384 -3.97 16.97 -12.98
N ILE A 385 -3.25 16.48 -11.98
CA ILE A 385 -2.91 15.06 -11.85
C ILE A 385 -3.80 14.48 -10.76
N LEU A 386 -4.62 13.50 -11.13
CA LEU A 386 -5.48 12.76 -10.22
C LEU A 386 -4.94 11.35 -10.04
N THR A 387 -4.71 10.95 -8.80
CA THR A 387 -4.27 9.60 -8.41
C THR A 387 -5.48 8.82 -7.93
N PHE A 388 -5.89 7.82 -8.68
CA PHE A 388 -7.03 6.96 -8.37
C PHE A 388 -6.57 5.69 -7.66
N TYR A 389 -7.26 5.33 -6.61
CA TYR A 389 -7.05 4.11 -5.85
C TYR A 389 -8.13 3.08 -6.21
N ALA A 390 -7.70 1.91 -6.68
CA ALA A 390 -8.61 0.88 -7.19
C ALA A 390 -8.30 -0.51 -6.60
N PRO A 391 -8.39 -0.68 -5.27
CA PRO A 391 -8.15 -1.97 -4.64
C PRO A 391 -9.11 -3.04 -5.17
N LEU A 392 -8.55 -4.22 -5.49
CA LEU A 392 -9.29 -5.35 -6.02
C LEU A 392 -9.48 -6.42 -4.94
N SER A 393 -10.43 -7.32 -5.15
CA SER A 393 -10.51 -8.53 -4.33
C SER A 393 -9.31 -9.45 -4.60
N GLU A 394 -8.93 -10.29 -3.63
CA GLU A 394 -7.83 -11.25 -3.80
C GLU A 394 -8.03 -12.19 -5.00
N ARG A 395 -9.30 -12.49 -5.37
CA ARG A 395 -9.63 -13.34 -6.51
C ARG A 395 -9.31 -12.68 -7.85
N GLU A 396 -9.29 -11.35 -7.88
CA GLU A 396 -9.01 -10.55 -9.08
C GLU A 396 -7.52 -10.28 -9.28
N ARG A 397 -6.65 -10.62 -8.30
CA ARG A 397 -5.19 -10.43 -8.39
C ARG A 397 -4.58 -10.93 -9.71
N PRO A 398 -4.98 -12.09 -10.29
CA PRO A 398 -4.44 -12.55 -11.56
C PRO A 398 -4.66 -11.61 -12.73
N LEU A 399 -5.64 -10.70 -12.67
CA LEU A 399 -5.88 -9.68 -13.70
C LEU A 399 -4.67 -8.75 -13.84
N LEU A 400 -3.96 -8.49 -12.74
CA LEU A 400 -2.78 -7.62 -12.74
C LEU A 400 -1.56 -8.22 -13.49
N LEU A 401 -1.61 -9.49 -13.87
CA LEU A 401 -0.56 -10.15 -14.67
C LEU A 401 -0.76 -9.96 -16.18
N GLN A 402 -1.86 -9.30 -16.60
CA GLN A 402 -2.25 -9.15 -18.00
C GLN A 402 -2.43 -7.67 -18.32
N ASP A 403 -1.66 -7.15 -19.25
CA ASP A 403 -1.69 -5.73 -19.61
C ASP A 403 -3.07 -5.29 -20.14
N GLU A 404 -3.76 -6.14 -20.90
CA GLU A 404 -5.12 -5.85 -21.38
C GLU A 404 -6.13 -5.73 -20.24
N SER A 405 -5.95 -6.49 -19.17
CA SER A 405 -6.81 -6.37 -17.97
C SER A 405 -6.51 -5.08 -17.21
N CYS A 406 -5.25 -4.69 -17.08
CA CYS A 406 -4.84 -3.42 -16.48
C CYS A 406 -5.39 -2.23 -17.29
N GLN A 407 -5.30 -2.28 -18.61
CA GLN A 407 -5.91 -1.28 -19.51
C GLN A 407 -7.43 -1.17 -19.27
N THR A 408 -8.14 -2.30 -19.23
CA THR A 408 -9.59 -2.34 -18.97
C THR A 408 -9.94 -1.74 -17.59
N ILE A 409 -9.13 -1.97 -16.56
CA ILE A 409 -9.32 -1.36 -15.24
C ILE A 409 -9.19 0.16 -15.33
N ALA A 410 -8.16 0.68 -16.00
CA ALA A 410 -7.98 2.12 -16.19
C ALA A 410 -9.15 2.77 -16.95
N GLU A 411 -9.63 2.14 -18.02
CA GLU A 411 -10.81 2.59 -18.77
C GLU A 411 -12.09 2.61 -17.92
N ASN A 412 -12.27 1.59 -17.07
CA ASN A 412 -13.41 1.55 -16.14
C ASN A 412 -13.35 2.68 -15.12
N ILE A 413 -12.17 3.00 -14.60
CA ILE A 413 -11.94 4.12 -13.68
C ILE A 413 -12.33 5.44 -14.37
N LEU A 414 -11.80 5.71 -15.55
CA LEU A 414 -12.12 6.93 -16.30
C LEU A 414 -13.61 7.04 -16.64
N ARG A 415 -14.20 5.93 -17.08
CA ARG A 415 -15.64 5.87 -17.37
C ARG A 415 -16.50 6.20 -16.14
N ASP A 416 -16.17 5.67 -14.98
CA ASP A 416 -16.94 5.90 -13.76
C ASP A 416 -16.66 7.29 -13.20
N PHE A 417 -15.44 7.80 -13.29
CA PHE A 417 -15.10 9.19 -12.95
C PHE A 417 -15.94 10.19 -13.77
N ARG A 418 -16.06 10.00 -15.08
CA ARG A 418 -16.87 10.85 -15.97
C ARG A 418 -18.36 10.87 -15.58
N LYS A 419 -18.85 9.84 -14.89
CA LYS A 419 -20.24 9.73 -14.43
C LYS A 419 -20.49 10.32 -13.06
N LEU A 420 -19.45 10.55 -12.25
CA LEU A 420 -19.61 11.06 -10.88
C LEU A 420 -20.36 12.37 -10.83
N GLN A 421 -20.02 13.30 -11.71
CA GLN A 421 -20.67 14.61 -11.82
C GLN A 421 -20.72 15.08 -13.27
N PRO A 422 -21.73 15.89 -13.66
CA PRO A 422 -21.81 16.44 -15.02
C PRO A 422 -20.54 17.20 -15.48
N ALA A 423 -19.86 17.84 -14.54
CA ALA A 423 -18.61 18.59 -14.80
C ALA A 423 -17.46 17.70 -15.28
N PHE A 424 -17.48 16.40 -15.00
CA PHE A 424 -16.40 15.45 -15.37
C PHE A 424 -16.65 14.72 -16.69
N ARG A 425 -17.83 14.91 -17.30
CA ARG A 425 -18.25 14.18 -18.50
C ARG A 425 -17.23 14.19 -19.63
N ASP A 426 -16.60 15.34 -19.83
CA ASP A 426 -15.67 15.58 -20.92
C ASP A 426 -14.20 15.58 -20.43
N ALA A 427 -13.91 14.89 -19.32
CA ALA A 427 -12.56 14.72 -18.80
C ALA A 427 -11.76 13.79 -19.73
N GLU A 428 -10.73 14.31 -20.36
CA GLU A 428 -9.84 13.59 -21.26
C GLU A 428 -8.41 13.67 -20.71
N PRO A 429 -7.86 12.58 -20.16
CA PRO A 429 -6.46 12.55 -19.76
C PRO A 429 -5.55 12.59 -20.98
N ILE A 430 -4.42 13.27 -20.88
CA ILE A 430 -3.36 13.28 -21.91
C ILE A 430 -2.40 12.13 -21.72
N GLU A 431 -2.24 11.64 -20.47
CA GLU A 431 -1.49 10.43 -20.15
C GLU A 431 -2.20 9.66 -19.02
N VAL A 432 -2.01 8.33 -19.01
CA VAL A 432 -2.49 7.42 -17.98
C VAL A 432 -1.35 6.50 -17.56
N HIS A 433 -1.02 6.49 -16.27
CA HIS A 433 0.01 5.63 -15.70
C HIS A 433 -0.64 4.65 -14.73
N PHE A 434 -0.40 3.36 -14.92
CA PHE A 434 -0.99 2.27 -14.16
C PHE A 434 0.10 1.51 -13.38
N TYR A 435 -0.01 1.49 -12.06
CA TYR A 435 0.92 0.77 -11.17
C TYR A 435 0.26 -0.50 -10.64
N ARG A 436 0.69 -1.66 -11.14
CA ARG A 436 0.18 -2.96 -10.73
C ARG A 436 0.88 -3.47 -9.47
N ARG A 437 0.23 -3.31 -8.33
CA ARG A 437 0.74 -3.79 -7.04
C ARG A 437 -0.06 -5.00 -6.58
N GLY A 438 0.58 -6.18 -6.60
CA GLY A 438 -0.11 -7.45 -6.32
C GLY A 438 -0.36 -7.70 -4.83
N HIS A 439 0.48 -7.17 -3.92
CA HIS A 439 0.46 -7.50 -2.50
C HIS A 439 0.92 -6.33 -1.60
N PRO A 440 0.51 -5.08 -1.82
CA PRO A 440 1.09 -3.94 -1.11
C PRO A 440 0.61 -3.80 0.33
N MET A 441 -0.59 -4.27 0.66
CA MET A 441 -1.20 -4.12 1.98
C MET A 441 -1.74 -5.46 2.49
N TYR A 442 -1.49 -5.79 3.76
CA TYR A 442 -2.13 -6.94 4.40
C TYR A 442 -3.55 -6.55 4.85
N LEU A 443 -4.47 -7.51 4.77
CA LEU A 443 -5.84 -7.32 5.23
C LEU A 443 -5.88 -7.39 6.76
N PRO A 444 -6.55 -6.44 7.43
CA PRO A 444 -6.68 -6.42 8.89
C PRO A 444 -7.79 -7.38 9.36
N VAL A 445 -7.67 -8.66 9.01
CA VAL A 445 -8.70 -9.65 9.36
C VAL A 445 -8.70 -9.95 10.86
N PRO A 446 -9.86 -10.34 11.44
CA PRO A 446 -9.94 -10.69 12.84
C PRO A 446 -8.85 -11.65 13.33
N GLY A 447 -8.28 -11.35 14.50
CA GLY A 447 -7.18 -12.10 15.12
C GLY A 447 -5.79 -11.74 14.60
N ASN A 448 -5.67 -10.76 13.71
CA ASN A 448 -4.36 -10.32 13.22
C ASN A 448 -3.54 -9.64 14.32
N PHE A 449 -4.13 -8.66 15.00
CA PHE A 449 -3.36 -7.74 15.86
C PHE A 449 -2.93 -8.41 17.16
N THR A 450 -3.83 -9.08 17.84
CA THR A 450 -3.57 -9.66 19.16
C THR A 450 -2.90 -11.04 19.12
N LYS A 451 -2.93 -11.73 17.96
CA LYS A 451 -2.42 -13.12 17.84
C LYS A 451 -1.43 -13.30 16.68
N ARG A 452 -1.86 -13.00 15.45
CA ARG A 452 -1.08 -13.36 14.26
C ARG A 452 0.18 -12.51 14.09
N ILE A 453 0.08 -11.18 14.21
CA ILE A 453 1.24 -10.27 14.11
C ILE A 453 2.30 -10.62 15.18
N PRO A 454 1.97 -10.73 16.49
CA PRO A 454 2.96 -11.10 17.49
C PRO A 454 3.65 -12.45 17.23
N THR A 455 2.91 -13.45 16.75
CA THR A 455 3.49 -14.77 16.43
C THR A 455 4.40 -14.71 15.20
N ALA A 456 3.93 -14.11 14.12
CA ALA A 456 4.65 -14.03 12.85
C ALA A 456 5.91 -13.16 12.93
N SER A 457 5.90 -12.12 13.78
CA SER A 457 6.98 -11.13 13.88
C SER A 457 8.01 -11.43 14.95
N ARG A 458 7.89 -12.56 15.67
CA ARG A 458 8.85 -12.96 16.69
C ARG A 458 10.24 -13.15 16.06
N PRO A 459 11.29 -12.46 16.54
CA PRO A 459 12.64 -12.61 16.01
C PRO A 459 13.12 -14.07 16.10
N MET A 460 13.84 -14.54 15.09
CA MET A 460 14.40 -15.89 15.02
C MET A 460 15.93 -15.82 14.99
N ASP A 461 16.59 -16.18 16.07
CA ASP A 461 18.04 -16.15 16.28
C ASP A 461 18.73 -14.86 15.76
N ARG A 462 19.13 -14.85 14.47
CA ARG A 462 19.83 -13.76 13.80
C ARG A 462 18.97 -13.03 12.78
N ILE A 463 17.67 -13.31 12.74
CA ILE A 463 16.74 -12.74 11.78
C ILE A 463 15.68 -11.93 12.52
N PHE A 464 15.51 -10.68 12.13
CA PHE A 464 14.44 -9.80 12.55
C PHE A 464 13.42 -9.66 11.41
N PHE A 465 12.13 -9.63 11.76
CA PHE A 465 11.06 -9.47 10.80
C PHE A 465 10.49 -8.06 10.91
N ALA A 466 10.84 -7.21 9.96
CA ALA A 466 10.34 -5.86 9.81
C ALA A 466 9.13 -5.82 8.83
N ASN A 467 8.85 -4.67 8.25
CA ASN A 467 7.70 -4.36 7.41
C ASN A 467 6.45 -4.01 8.22
N THR A 468 5.46 -3.36 7.57
CA THR A 468 4.23 -2.89 8.23
C THR A 468 3.39 -4.01 8.82
N ASP A 469 3.41 -5.21 8.23
CA ASP A 469 2.76 -6.43 8.74
C ASP A 469 3.45 -7.03 10.00
N SER A 470 4.38 -6.30 10.60
CA SER A 470 4.98 -6.60 11.90
C SER A 470 4.47 -5.69 13.01
N ILE A 471 3.68 -4.66 12.66
CA ILE A 471 3.13 -3.65 13.56
C ILE A 471 1.70 -3.40 13.08
N GLY A 472 0.69 -3.57 13.94
CA GLY A 472 -0.71 -3.30 13.60
C GLY A 472 -1.09 -1.85 13.88
N PRO A 473 -2.36 -1.47 13.68
CA PRO A 473 -3.41 -2.17 12.94
C PRO A 473 -3.45 -1.84 11.44
N VAL A 474 -2.77 -0.77 10.98
CA VAL A 474 -2.77 -0.32 9.59
C VAL A 474 -1.40 -0.36 8.94
N SER A 475 -1.39 -0.50 7.61
CA SER A 475 -0.18 -0.45 6.79
C SER A 475 0.14 1.00 6.40
N ASP A 476 0.66 1.80 7.32
CA ASP A 476 1.05 3.19 7.08
C ASP A 476 2.58 3.37 6.98
N ILE A 477 2.99 4.59 6.63
CA ILE A 477 4.40 4.92 6.46
C ILE A 477 5.14 4.99 7.80
N SER A 478 4.47 5.42 8.87
CA SER A 478 5.06 5.49 10.21
C SER A 478 5.34 4.11 10.76
N ALA A 479 4.40 3.17 10.62
CA ALA A 479 4.61 1.76 10.97
C ALA A 479 5.82 1.18 10.22
N ALA A 480 6.02 1.55 8.94
CA ALA A 480 7.18 1.12 8.18
C ALA A 480 8.49 1.67 8.79
N VAL A 481 8.56 2.95 9.13
CA VAL A 481 9.75 3.57 9.77
C VAL A 481 10.02 2.95 11.14
N VAL A 482 9.01 2.83 12.00
CA VAL A 482 9.12 2.20 13.32
C VAL A 482 9.63 0.77 13.22
N SER A 483 9.09 -0.01 12.28
CA SER A 483 9.49 -1.39 12.08
C SER A 483 10.95 -1.51 11.63
N GLY A 484 11.38 -0.65 10.71
CA GLY A 484 12.77 -0.58 10.26
C GLY A 484 13.74 -0.19 11.37
N ARG A 485 13.40 0.85 12.17
CA ARG A 485 14.20 1.27 13.33
C ARG A 485 14.34 0.16 14.36
N ARG A 486 13.25 -0.51 14.74
CA ARG A 486 13.28 -1.65 15.66
C ARG A 486 14.20 -2.77 15.15
N GLY A 487 14.17 -3.04 13.83
CA GLY A 487 15.06 -4.02 13.20
C GLY A 487 16.53 -3.64 13.31
N ALA A 488 16.88 -2.39 13.06
CA ALA A 488 18.23 -1.89 13.21
C ALA A 488 18.73 -1.98 14.65
N GLU A 489 17.97 -1.48 15.61
CA GLU A 489 18.28 -1.52 17.04
C GLU A 489 18.44 -2.95 17.56
N TRP A 490 17.56 -3.86 17.14
CA TRP A 490 17.66 -5.27 17.49
C TRP A 490 18.95 -5.88 16.96
N SER A 491 19.31 -5.61 15.69
CA SER A 491 20.51 -6.12 15.05
C SER A 491 21.78 -5.61 15.75
N ILE A 492 21.83 -4.31 16.10
CA ILE A 492 22.94 -3.72 16.83
C ILE A 492 23.12 -4.40 18.20
N ARG A 493 22.03 -4.56 18.96
CA ARG A 493 22.09 -5.28 20.25
C ARG A 493 22.54 -6.73 20.07
N ARG A 494 22.06 -7.42 19.05
CA ARG A 494 22.44 -8.82 18.78
C ARG A 494 23.92 -8.99 18.43
N MET A 495 24.52 -8.02 17.73
CA MET A 495 25.95 -8.00 17.41
C MET A 495 26.82 -7.66 18.62
N GLY A 496 26.37 -6.75 19.50
CA GLY A 496 27.09 -6.33 20.72
C GLY A 496 27.07 -7.38 21.83
N ASN A 497 26.05 -8.24 21.89
CA ASN A 497 25.86 -9.24 22.91
C ASN A 497 26.29 -10.64 22.43
N SER A 498 27.58 -10.87 22.23
CA SER A 498 28.10 -12.22 21.89
C SER A 498 28.00 -13.24 23.06
N SER A 499 27.45 -12.86 24.24
CA SER A 499 27.42 -13.68 25.45
C SER A 499 26.16 -13.63 26.32
N ALA A 500 25.04 -13.03 25.89
CA ALA A 500 23.83 -12.98 26.73
C ALA A 500 22.65 -13.71 26.06
N SER A 501 22.02 -14.61 26.85
CA SER A 501 20.95 -15.52 26.46
C SER A 501 19.74 -14.84 25.77
N ALA A 502 19.24 -15.48 24.72
CA ALA A 502 18.11 -15.07 23.87
C ALA A 502 16.78 -14.83 24.65
N GLU A 503 16.63 -15.38 25.84
CA GLU A 503 15.39 -15.30 26.65
C GLU A 503 15.12 -13.91 27.26
N ARG A 504 16.15 -13.07 27.47
CA ARG A 504 15.94 -11.70 27.98
C ARG A 504 15.58 -10.68 26.89
N LEU A 505 15.73 -11.02 25.62
CA LEU A 505 15.50 -10.12 24.50
C LEU A 505 14.02 -10.09 24.07
N ALA A 506 13.27 -11.16 24.29
CA ALA A 506 11.85 -11.23 23.96
C ALA A 506 10.98 -10.30 24.85
N SER A 507 11.40 -10.06 26.09
CA SER A 507 10.69 -9.20 27.05
C SER A 507 11.01 -7.70 26.93
N ALA A 508 12.08 -7.34 26.22
CA ALA A 508 12.51 -5.94 26.04
C ALA A 508 11.95 -5.27 24.78
N VAL A 509 11.44 -6.06 23.84
CA VAL A 509 10.64 -5.55 22.72
C VAL A 509 9.21 -5.44 23.22
N GLY A 510 8.95 -4.38 23.99
CA GLY A 510 7.59 -4.06 24.45
C GLY A 510 6.70 -3.85 23.22
N ILE A 511 5.99 -4.90 22.85
CA ILE A 511 4.76 -4.78 22.07
C ILE A 511 3.76 -4.18 23.08
N ARG A 512 3.72 -2.84 23.15
CA ARG A 512 2.49 -2.20 23.60
C ARG A 512 1.54 -2.34 22.41
N VAL A 513 0.55 -3.16 22.61
CA VAL A 513 -0.67 -3.25 21.81
C VAL A 513 -1.36 -1.91 21.90
#